data_782c8fd59ada79ebf1eba447696e1fd8
#
_entry.id   782c8fd59ada79ebf1eba447696e1fd8
#
_cell.length_a   1.000
_cell.length_b   1.000
_cell.length_c   1.000
_cell.angle_alpha   90.00
_cell.angle_beta   90.00
_cell.angle_gamma   90.00
#
_symmetry.space_group_name_H-M   'P 1'
#
loop_
_entity.id
_entity.type
_entity.pdbx_description
1 polymer ?
#
loop_
_entity_poly.entity_id
_entity_poly.type
_entity_poly.pdbx_seq_one_letter_code
_entity_poly.pdbx_strand_id
1 'polypeptide(L)'
;EGVRLTYNRVGGTPVLGANGNRWVGVGHNSVFTDTGGQDWILYHGIDRSSPYVSSTPGAGDLLNKRPVLMDALDWVDGWPVARGGQGPSDSEQPAPAAQANEKSRYEMVLAKQDLPGAELTAWSDEFNGSSLDPKWSWTRPPVMSDYGVEAGQFRFNTRNKDIYGGDNAAAVLWQPAPTGNFLVETKMSLNLPPVSCCHNFVQAGLMIQKDDDNYVRLTHVSFYETRQIAFSKEVSLEQVPVGAPIFGDTYGGAADETVWMRIARRVQGSEELYTAYSSRDGMTWTRTATWTHALGAAPRLGLLSIGGEGFVATFDYVRVHELKE
;
A
#
# COMPACT_ATOMS: atom_id res chain seq x y z
N GLU A 1 -5.31 2.03 20.38
CA GLU A 1 -3.83 2.02 20.36
C GLU A 1 -3.21 1.84 18.97
N GLY A 2 -3.97 1.43 17.95
CA GLY A 2 -3.40 1.09 16.64
C GLY A 2 -2.43 2.13 16.08
N VAL A 3 -2.73 3.41 16.22
CA VAL A 3 -1.85 4.49 15.77
C VAL A 3 -0.64 4.67 16.69
N ARG A 4 -0.79 4.45 17.97
CA ARG A 4 0.30 4.61 18.95
C ARG A 4 1.33 3.49 18.88
N LEU A 5 1.01 2.35 18.32
CA LEU A 5 1.98 1.28 18.07
C LEU A 5 3.12 1.72 17.15
N THR A 6 2.91 2.74 16.33
CA THR A 6 3.99 3.35 15.54
C THR A 6 5.08 3.94 16.42
N TYR A 7 4.75 4.51 17.57
CA TYR A 7 5.74 4.97 18.55
C TYR A 7 6.52 3.81 19.18
N ASN A 8 6.01 2.60 19.12
CA ASN A 8 6.74 1.39 19.51
C ASN A 8 7.57 0.83 18.35
N ARG A 9 7.75 1.61 17.30
CA ARG A 9 8.63 1.33 16.14
C ARG A 9 8.19 0.17 15.27
N VAL A 10 6.93 -0.14 15.31
CA VAL A 10 6.28 -1.11 14.45
C VAL A 10 5.04 -0.49 13.81
N GLY A 11 4.72 -0.87 12.60
CA GLY A 11 3.50 -0.42 11.93
C GLY A 11 2.24 -0.87 12.66
N GLY A 12 1.20 -0.07 12.61
CA GLY A 12 -0.12 -0.38 13.18
C GLY A 12 -1.05 -1.01 12.15
N THR A 13 -2.09 -1.71 12.66
CA THR A 13 -3.17 -2.20 11.80
C THR A 13 -4.07 -1.04 11.38
N PRO A 14 -4.29 -0.81 10.07
CA PRO A 14 -5.21 0.22 9.61
C PRO A 14 -6.64 -0.05 10.07
N VAL A 15 -7.27 0.95 10.70
CA VAL A 15 -8.68 0.92 11.09
C VAL A 15 -9.58 1.15 9.88
N LEU A 16 -9.16 2.08 9.03
CA LEU A 16 -9.88 2.52 7.85
C LEU A 16 -8.87 2.80 6.73
N GLY A 17 -9.01 2.13 5.61
CA GLY A 17 -8.19 2.34 4.41
C GLY A 17 -9.05 2.39 3.16
N ALA A 18 -8.59 3.07 2.12
CA ALA A 18 -9.24 3.01 0.81
C ALA A 18 -9.34 1.56 0.32
N ASN A 19 -10.48 1.22 -0.30
CA ASN A 19 -10.79 -0.13 -0.73
C ASN A 19 -10.99 -0.27 -2.24
N GLY A 20 -10.63 0.77 -3.00
CA GLY A 20 -10.78 0.80 -4.46
C GLY A 20 -12.13 1.31 -4.96
N ASN A 21 -13.09 1.59 -4.08
CA ASN A 21 -14.37 2.19 -4.46
C ASN A 21 -14.23 3.71 -4.74
N ARG A 22 -15.35 4.44 -4.76
CA ARG A 22 -15.35 5.89 -5.06
C ARG A 22 -14.63 6.75 -4.02
N TRP A 23 -14.42 6.27 -2.79
CA TRP A 23 -13.90 7.05 -1.68
C TRP A 23 -12.39 6.90 -1.50
N VAL A 24 -11.67 8.00 -1.56
CA VAL A 24 -10.22 8.08 -1.32
C VAL A 24 -9.92 9.13 -0.24
N GLY A 25 -8.71 9.12 0.30
CA GLY A 25 -8.30 10.06 1.35
C GLY A 25 -9.18 9.99 2.60
N VAL A 26 -9.63 8.79 2.94
CA VAL A 26 -10.50 8.55 4.10
C VAL A 26 -9.73 8.72 5.41
N GLY A 27 -10.34 9.40 6.37
CA GLY A 27 -9.70 9.66 7.67
C GLY A 27 -10.35 10.77 8.48
N HIS A 28 -9.61 11.32 9.45
CA HIS A 28 -10.06 12.35 10.35
C HIS A 28 -11.37 11.95 11.05
N ASN A 29 -11.30 10.95 11.89
CA ASN A 29 -12.45 10.24 12.38
C ASN A 29 -12.85 10.59 13.84
N SER A 30 -14.11 10.27 14.17
CA SER A 30 -14.64 10.16 15.53
C SER A 30 -15.40 8.87 15.64
N VAL A 31 -15.46 8.33 16.84
CA VAL A 31 -16.16 7.06 17.14
C VAL A 31 -17.26 7.30 18.17
N PHE A 32 -18.38 6.63 18.03
CA PHE A 32 -19.44 6.60 19.01
C PHE A 32 -20.09 5.20 19.06
N THR A 33 -20.73 4.89 20.18
CA THR A 33 -21.53 3.67 20.32
C THR A 33 -23.01 4.04 20.27
N ASP A 34 -23.79 3.31 19.47
CA ASP A 34 -25.23 3.54 19.38
C ASP A 34 -26.00 2.94 20.59
N THR A 35 -27.30 3.19 20.65
CA THR A 35 -28.13 2.68 21.75
C THR A 35 -28.33 1.14 21.73
N GLY A 36 -27.96 0.49 20.63
CA GLY A 36 -27.96 -0.97 20.48
C GLY A 36 -26.62 -1.61 20.86
N GLY A 37 -25.58 -0.79 21.17
CA GLY A 37 -24.25 -1.27 21.55
C GLY A 37 -23.29 -1.48 20.39
N GLN A 38 -23.65 -1.08 19.17
CA GLN A 38 -22.76 -1.10 18.01
C GLN A 38 -21.89 0.13 17.97
N ASP A 39 -20.59 -0.04 17.75
CA ASP A 39 -19.66 1.05 17.51
C ASP A 39 -19.74 1.53 16.06
N TRP A 40 -19.60 2.85 15.88
CA TRP A 40 -19.65 3.53 14.59
C TRP A 40 -18.48 4.48 14.44
N ILE A 41 -17.98 4.61 13.23
CA ILE A 41 -16.93 5.55 12.87
C ILE A 41 -17.49 6.62 11.91
N LEU A 42 -17.40 7.88 12.31
CA LEU A 42 -17.61 9.05 11.46
C LEU A 42 -16.25 9.48 10.91
N TYR A 43 -16.18 9.73 9.65
CA TYR A 43 -14.93 10.13 8.99
C TYR A 43 -15.23 10.97 7.76
N HIS A 44 -14.24 11.54 7.11
CA HIS A 44 -14.44 12.13 5.79
C HIS A 44 -13.78 11.28 4.70
N GLY A 45 -14.30 11.38 3.49
CA GLY A 45 -13.71 10.85 2.28
C GLY A 45 -13.76 11.86 1.15
N ILE A 46 -13.00 11.61 0.10
CA ILE A 46 -12.99 12.41 -1.13
C ILE A 46 -13.58 11.52 -2.23
N ASP A 47 -14.62 12.00 -2.91
CA ASP A 47 -15.14 11.32 -4.10
C ASP A 47 -14.14 11.51 -5.25
N ARG A 48 -13.50 10.42 -5.69
CA ARG A 48 -12.50 10.45 -6.76
C ARG A 48 -13.05 10.94 -8.12
N SER A 49 -14.36 10.88 -8.32
CA SER A 49 -15.01 11.36 -9.54
C SER A 49 -15.31 12.87 -9.53
N SER A 50 -15.36 13.48 -8.34
CA SER A 50 -15.64 14.91 -8.13
C SER A 50 -14.91 15.47 -6.91
N PRO A 51 -13.57 15.45 -6.92
CA PRO A 51 -12.77 15.66 -5.71
C PRO A 51 -12.72 17.11 -5.23
N TYR A 52 -13.00 18.10 -6.09
CA TYR A 52 -12.73 19.52 -5.78
C TYR A 52 -14.00 20.35 -5.65
N VAL A 53 -13.95 21.36 -4.76
CA VAL A 53 -15.05 22.32 -4.51
C VAL A 53 -15.23 23.26 -5.69
N SER A 54 -14.13 23.69 -6.31
CA SER A 54 -14.11 24.62 -7.42
C SER A 54 -12.95 24.29 -8.36
N SER A 55 -13.19 24.45 -9.63
CA SER A 55 -12.19 24.39 -10.71
C SER A 55 -11.84 25.78 -11.23
N THR A 56 -11.89 26.83 -10.40
CA THR A 56 -11.55 28.17 -10.87
C THR A 56 -10.07 28.23 -11.22
N PRO A 57 -9.70 28.37 -12.49
CA PRO A 57 -8.31 28.46 -12.88
C PRO A 57 -7.65 29.69 -12.25
N GLY A 58 -6.51 29.51 -11.59
CA GLY A 58 -5.70 30.57 -11.03
C GLY A 58 -5.99 30.94 -9.56
N ALA A 59 -6.90 30.27 -8.89
CA ALA A 59 -7.15 30.44 -7.46
C ALA A 59 -6.42 29.35 -6.67
N GLY A 60 -5.13 29.52 -6.39
CA GLY A 60 -4.39 28.71 -5.42
C GLY A 60 -4.57 27.19 -5.50
N ASP A 61 -4.30 26.50 -4.40
CA ASP A 61 -4.48 25.05 -4.30
C ASP A 61 -5.96 24.65 -4.43
N LEU A 62 -6.19 23.56 -5.15
CA LEU A 62 -7.53 22.98 -5.28
C LEU A 62 -8.03 22.48 -3.94
N LEU A 63 -9.19 22.99 -3.50
CA LEU A 63 -9.82 22.55 -2.26
C LEU A 63 -10.61 21.27 -2.47
N ASN A 64 -10.26 20.23 -1.71
CA ASN A 64 -11.00 18.96 -1.75
C ASN A 64 -12.38 19.09 -1.10
N LYS A 65 -13.37 18.47 -1.73
CA LYS A 65 -14.64 18.17 -1.07
C LYS A 65 -14.41 17.01 -0.10
N ARG A 66 -14.82 17.21 1.15
CA ARG A 66 -14.66 16.21 2.21
C ARG A 66 -16.00 15.98 2.92
N PRO A 67 -16.97 15.33 2.26
CA PRO A 67 -18.22 14.97 2.93
C PRO A 67 -17.95 14.05 4.12
N VAL A 68 -18.81 14.16 5.13
CA VAL A 68 -18.83 13.23 6.25
C VAL A 68 -19.45 11.92 5.79
N LEU A 69 -18.79 10.85 6.12
CA LEU A 69 -19.21 9.46 5.89
C LEU A 69 -19.34 8.77 7.25
N MET A 70 -20.11 7.70 7.29
CA MET A 70 -20.31 6.90 8.48
C MET A 70 -20.39 5.43 8.11
N ASP A 71 -19.69 4.60 8.86
CA ASP A 71 -19.75 3.15 8.76
C ASP A 71 -19.70 2.51 10.14
N ALA A 72 -20.12 1.24 10.23
CA ALA A 72 -19.93 0.47 11.44
C ALA A 72 -18.44 0.24 11.73
N LEU A 73 -18.08 0.25 13.00
CA LEU A 73 -16.77 -0.11 13.49
C LEU A 73 -16.85 -1.45 14.19
N ASP A 74 -16.12 -2.41 13.70
CA ASP A 74 -16.09 -3.77 14.24
C ASP A 74 -14.79 -4.04 14.98
N TRP A 75 -14.81 -5.02 15.87
CA TRP A 75 -13.64 -5.52 16.59
C TRP A 75 -13.30 -6.91 16.09
N VAL A 76 -12.25 -7.02 15.28
CA VAL A 76 -11.76 -8.28 14.73
C VAL A 76 -10.43 -8.63 15.40
N ASP A 77 -10.37 -9.78 16.07
CA ASP A 77 -9.23 -10.23 16.87
C ASP A 77 -8.70 -9.16 17.87
N GLY A 78 -9.65 -8.39 18.43
CA GLY A 78 -9.36 -7.32 19.38
C GLY A 78 -8.88 -6.00 18.75
N TRP A 79 -8.93 -5.87 17.41
CA TRP A 79 -8.57 -4.64 16.69
C TRP A 79 -9.79 -3.98 16.05
N PRO A 80 -9.90 -2.64 16.14
CA PRO A 80 -10.98 -1.91 15.49
C PRO A 80 -10.75 -1.86 13.98
N VAL A 81 -11.75 -2.19 13.20
CA VAL A 81 -11.74 -2.12 11.73
C VAL A 81 -13.09 -1.66 11.20
N ALA A 82 -13.10 -0.83 10.18
CA ALA A 82 -14.35 -0.41 9.56
C ALA A 82 -14.97 -1.55 8.75
N ARG A 83 -16.23 -1.89 9.05
CA ARG A 83 -17.04 -2.91 8.35
C ARG A 83 -16.31 -4.25 8.17
N GLY A 84 -15.84 -4.85 9.25
CA GLY A 84 -15.11 -6.11 9.19
C GLY A 84 -13.83 -6.07 8.35
N GLY A 85 -13.24 -4.88 8.15
CA GLY A 85 -12.06 -4.66 7.30
C GLY A 85 -12.39 -4.37 5.82
N GLN A 86 -13.66 -4.25 5.45
CA GLN A 86 -14.04 -3.88 4.07
C GLN A 86 -13.70 -2.43 3.70
N GLY A 87 -13.51 -1.55 4.72
CA GLY A 87 -13.25 -0.13 4.52
C GLY A 87 -14.52 0.70 4.22
N PRO A 88 -14.40 1.87 3.59
CA PRO A 88 -15.52 2.78 3.38
C PRO A 88 -16.62 2.15 2.52
N SER A 89 -17.89 2.39 2.89
CA SER A 89 -19.03 2.02 2.06
C SER A 89 -19.26 3.04 0.94
N ASP A 90 -19.75 2.57 -0.21
CA ASP A 90 -20.24 3.40 -1.33
C ASP A 90 -21.71 3.15 -1.65
N SER A 91 -22.38 2.42 -0.79
CA SER A 91 -23.81 2.12 -0.82
C SER A 91 -24.45 2.43 0.51
N GLU A 92 -25.77 2.54 0.53
CA GLU A 92 -26.55 2.74 1.76
C GLU A 92 -26.29 1.62 2.76
N GLN A 93 -26.06 1.99 4.01
CA GLN A 93 -25.86 1.10 5.14
C GLN A 93 -26.99 1.25 6.15
N PRO A 94 -27.26 0.22 6.98
CA PRO A 94 -28.18 0.36 8.11
C PRO A 94 -27.80 1.56 8.99
N ALA A 95 -28.78 2.33 9.41
CA ALA A 95 -28.55 3.44 10.34
C ALA A 95 -28.25 2.93 11.75
N PRO A 96 -27.51 3.69 12.57
CA PRO A 96 -27.33 3.42 13.98
C PRO A 96 -28.68 3.33 14.73
N ALA A 97 -28.74 2.48 15.74
CA ALA A 97 -29.88 2.43 16.65
C ALA A 97 -29.98 3.74 17.44
N ALA A 98 -31.13 4.41 17.38
CA ALA A 98 -31.32 5.73 17.97
C ALA A 98 -32.31 5.74 19.15
N GLN A 99 -33.14 4.69 19.29
CA GLN A 99 -34.19 4.58 20.31
C GLN A 99 -33.79 3.61 21.42
N ALA A 100 -34.28 3.85 22.61
CA ALA A 100 -34.07 2.93 23.71
C ALA A 100 -34.63 1.52 23.37
N ASN A 101 -33.79 0.50 23.59
CA ASN A 101 -34.05 -0.90 23.24
C ASN A 101 -34.12 -1.23 21.74
N GLU A 102 -33.78 -0.30 20.89
CA GLU A 102 -33.54 -0.59 19.46
C GLU A 102 -32.27 -1.43 19.30
N LYS A 103 -32.32 -2.43 18.45
CA LYS A 103 -31.14 -3.23 18.11
C LYS A 103 -30.53 -2.72 16.83
N SER A 104 -29.20 -2.77 16.74
CA SER A 104 -28.51 -2.54 15.48
C SER A 104 -29.01 -3.51 14.40
N ARG A 105 -29.20 -2.99 13.20
CA ARG A 105 -29.54 -3.78 12.00
C ARG A 105 -28.31 -4.09 11.14
N TYR A 106 -27.16 -3.57 11.57
CA TYR A 106 -25.90 -3.88 10.92
C TYR A 106 -25.45 -5.29 11.29
N GLU A 107 -24.97 -6.03 10.30
CA GLU A 107 -24.36 -7.35 10.46
C GLU A 107 -22.95 -7.30 9.89
N MET A 108 -21.96 -7.65 10.72
CA MET A 108 -20.56 -7.68 10.30
C MET A 108 -20.33 -8.76 9.24
N VAL A 109 -19.67 -8.37 8.15
CA VAL A 109 -19.14 -9.28 7.14
C VAL A 109 -17.64 -9.04 7.01
N LEU A 110 -16.84 -10.07 7.27
CA LEU A 110 -15.39 -9.95 7.15
C LEU A 110 -14.97 -9.72 5.70
N ALA A 111 -14.02 -8.81 5.52
CA ALA A 111 -13.40 -8.57 4.23
C ALA A 111 -12.68 -9.84 3.76
N LYS A 112 -12.89 -10.20 2.49
CA LYS A 112 -12.11 -11.25 1.85
C LYS A 112 -10.69 -10.76 1.57
N GLN A 113 -9.72 -11.61 1.83
CA GLN A 113 -8.33 -11.36 1.45
C GLN A 113 -8.06 -11.91 0.06
N ASP A 114 -7.16 -11.23 -0.64
CA ASP A 114 -6.56 -11.78 -1.86
C ASP A 114 -5.62 -12.91 -1.50
N LEU A 115 -5.84 -14.08 -2.08
CA LEU A 115 -5.05 -15.28 -1.80
C LEU A 115 -4.22 -15.68 -3.02
N PRO A 116 -2.98 -16.18 -2.81
CA PRO A 116 -2.19 -16.74 -3.90
C PRO A 116 -2.83 -18.01 -4.43
N GLY A 117 -2.90 -18.13 -5.75
CA GLY A 117 -3.24 -19.33 -6.50
C GLY A 117 -1.98 -20.10 -6.89
N ALA A 118 -1.97 -20.69 -8.10
CA ALA A 118 -0.81 -21.37 -8.64
C ALA A 118 0.36 -20.39 -8.83
N GLU A 119 1.57 -20.86 -8.54
CA GLU A 119 2.76 -20.04 -8.77
C GLU A 119 3.07 -19.93 -10.27
N LEU A 120 3.36 -18.70 -10.70
CA LEU A 120 3.80 -18.36 -12.04
C LEU A 120 5.33 -18.33 -12.08
N THR A 121 5.96 -19.51 -12.17
CA THR A 121 7.41 -19.68 -12.03
C THR A 121 8.24 -18.87 -13.02
N ALA A 122 7.70 -18.58 -14.22
CA ALA A 122 8.39 -17.75 -15.22
C ALA A 122 8.66 -16.31 -14.72
N TRP A 123 7.84 -15.82 -13.78
CA TRP A 123 7.94 -14.49 -13.17
C TRP A 123 8.51 -14.53 -11.74
N SER A 124 8.66 -15.71 -11.17
CA SER A 124 9.20 -15.92 -9.82
C SER A 124 10.72 -16.04 -9.84
N ASP A 125 11.38 -15.63 -8.77
CA ASP A 125 12.82 -15.77 -8.55
C ASP A 125 13.11 -16.00 -7.07
N GLU A 126 13.83 -17.10 -6.76
CA GLU A 126 14.27 -17.44 -5.41
C GLU A 126 15.69 -16.94 -5.13
N PHE A 127 16.29 -16.21 -6.05
CA PHE A 127 17.66 -15.69 -5.99
C PHE A 127 18.72 -16.72 -5.57
N ASN A 128 18.52 -17.97 -5.95
CA ASN A 128 19.43 -19.09 -5.63
C ASN A 128 20.71 -19.13 -6.48
N GLY A 129 20.81 -18.25 -7.48
CA GLY A 129 21.97 -18.14 -8.35
C GLY A 129 23.15 -17.39 -7.74
N SER A 130 24.17 -17.16 -8.53
CA SER A 130 25.30 -16.28 -8.21
C SER A 130 25.21 -14.91 -8.92
N SER A 131 24.15 -14.70 -9.68
CA SER A 131 23.85 -13.46 -10.42
C SER A 131 22.34 -13.36 -10.63
N LEU A 132 21.86 -12.16 -10.96
CA LEU A 132 20.48 -11.95 -11.36
C LEU A 132 20.12 -12.79 -12.58
N ASP A 133 18.92 -13.37 -12.57
CA ASP A 133 18.34 -14.04 -13.73
C ASP A 133 18.21 -13.04 -14.90
N PRO A 134 18.48 -13.43 -16.15
CA PRO A 134 18.38 -12.57 -17.34
C PRO A 134 17.01 -11.94 -17.59
N LYS A 135 15.93 -12.41 -16.94
CA LYS A 135 14.61 -11.77 -16.99
C LYS A 135 14.59 -10.39 -16.34
N TRP A 136 15.51 -10.12 -15.40
CA TRP A 136 15.63 -8.85 -14.73
C TRP A 136 16.37 -7.81 -15.57
N SER A 137 15.85 -6.61 -15.55
CA SER A 137 16.41 -5.43 -16.22
C SER A 137 16.50 -4.26 -15.25
N TRP A 138 17.37 -3.31 -15.56
CA TRP A 138 17.53 -2.10 -14.76
C TRP A 138 17.00 -0.86 -15.49
N THR A 139 16.28 -0.03 -14.76
CA THR A 139 16.17 1.40 -15.05
C THR A 139 17.19 2.10 -14.18
N ARG A 140 18.13 2.85 -14.81
CA ARG A 140 19.27 3.51 -14.12
C ARG A 140 20.10 2.52 -13.27
N PRO A 141 20.83 1.61 -13.94
CA PRO A 141 21.56 0.56 -13.22
C PRO A 141 22.51 1.17 -12.18
N PRO A 142 22.53 0.65 -10.93
CA PRO A 142 23.46 1.08 -9.90
C PRO A 142 24.88 0.56 -10.19
N VAL A 143 25.86 1.04 -9.45
CA VAL A 143 27.21 0.45 -9.51
C VAL A 143 27.19 -0.98 -8.95
N MET A 144 28.04 -1.84 -9.45
CA MET A 144 28.02 -3.27 -9.13
C MET A 144 28.22 -3.59 -7.63
N SER A 145 28.84 -2.70 -6.87
CA SER A 145 28.97 -2.86 -5.41
C SER A 145 27.67 -2.65 -4.65
N ASP A 146 26.65 -2.08 -5.28
CA ASP A 146 25.38 -1.73 -4.63
C ASP A 146 24.35 -2.85 -4.65
N TYR A 147 24.58 -3.89 -5.43
CA TYR A 147 23.68 -5.03 -5.51
C TYR A 147 24.42 -6.33 -5.73
N GLY A 148 23.75 -7.43 -5.48
CA GLY A 148 24.30 -8.75 -5.76
C GLY A 148 23.33 -9.84 -5.38
N VAL A 149 23.54 -11.03 -5.94
CA VAL A 149 22.86 -12.26 -5.52
C VAL A 149 23.87 -13.10 -4.76
N GLU A 150 23.61 -13.31 -3.48
CA GLU A 150 24.50 -14.04 -2.59
C GLU A 150 23.70 -14.74 -1.48
N ALA A 151 24.14 -15.91 -1.08
CA ALA A 151 23.53 -16.70 -0.02
C ALA A 151 22.01 -16.94 -0.18
N GLY A 152 21.52 -17.05 -1.40
CA GLY A 152 20.09 -17.25 -1.70
C GLY A 152 19.24 -16.00 -1.50
N GLN A 153 19.82 -14.82 -1.62
CA GLN A 153 19.13 -13.55 -1.48
C GLN A 153 19.63 -12.54 -2.53
N PHE A 154 18.76 -11.64 -2.92
CA PHE A 154 19.13 -10.44 -3.66
C PHE A 154 19.37 -9.30 -2.67
N ARG A 155 20.60 -8.79 -2.64
CA ARG A 155 21.03 -7.64 -1.85
C ARG A 155 20.96 -6.37 -2.70
N PHE A 156 20.36 -5.31 -2.14
CA PHE A 156 20.26 -4.02 -2.80
C PHE A 156 20.47 -2.87 -1.80
N ASN A 157 21.59 -2.17 -1.94
CA ASN A 157 21.93 -1.05 -1.06
C ASN A 157 21.00 0.15 -1.32
N THR A 158 20.59 0.80 -0.24
CA THR A 158 19.86 2.07 -0.37
C THR A 158 20.78 3.18 -0.84
N ARG A 159 20.22 4.12 -1.60
CA ARG A 159 20.91 5.33 -2.07
C ARG A 159 20.07 6.55 -1.79
N ASN A 160 20.72 7.69 -1.58
CA ASN A 160 20.06 9.00 -1.47
C ASN A 160 19.56 9.47 -2.84
N LYS A 161 18.63 8.72 -3.39
CA LYS A 161 17.93 8.91 -4.65
C LYS A 161 16.49 8.56 -4.45
N ASP A 162 15.62 9.15 -5.23
CA ASP A 162 14.18 8.88 -5.16
C ASP A 162 13.57 8.61 -6.54
N ILE A 163 12.30 8.27 -6.53
CA ILE A 163 11.39 8.18 -7.66
C ILE A 163 10.08 8.81 -7.17
N TYR A 164 9.99 10.13 -7.31
CA TYR A 164 8.90 10.94 -6.79
C TYR A 164 8.85 12.29 -7.49
N GLY A 165 7.72 12.63 -8.11
CA GLY A 165 7.40 13.98 -8.58
C GLY A 165 8.39 14.62 -9.54
N GLY A 166 9.12 13.84 -10.32
CA GLY A 166 10.16 14.34 -11.25
C GLY A 166 11.59 14.19 -10.74
N ASP A 167 11.83 13.80 -9.46
CA ASP A 167 13.13 13.26 -9.02
C ASP A 167 13.22 11.77 -9.36
N ASN A 168 13.32 11.46 -10.64
CA ASN A 168 13.39 10.10 -11.17
C ASN A 168 14.84 9.64 -11.28
N ALA A 169 15.59 9.64 -10.17
CA ALA A 169 17.02 9.35 -10.13
C ALA A 169 17.36 7.95 -9.55
N ALA A 170 16.43 7.29 -8.89
CA ALA A 170 16.68 6.00 -8.26
C ALA A 170 16.78 4.85 -9.28
N ALA A 171 17.60 3.86 -8.93
CA ALA A 171 17.67 2.59 -9.66
C ALA A 171 16.44 1.74 -9.36
N VAL A 172 15.87 1.13 -10.38
CA VAL A 172 14.77 0.17 -10.25
C VAL A 172 15.13 -1.12 -10.98
N LEU A 173 15.14 -2.23 -10.25
CA LEU A 173 15.23 -3.56 -10.85
C LEU A 173 13.83 -4.00 -11.24
N TRP A 174 13.61 -4.43 -12.48
CA TRP A 174 12.28 -4.78 -12.97
C TRP A 174 12.29 -5.92 -13.98
N GLN A 175 11.14 -6.57 -14.12
CA GLN A 175 10.79 -7.50 -15.18
C GLN A 175 9.37 -7.20 -15.69
N PRO A 176 8.97 -7.63 -16.90
CA PRO A 176 7.58 -7.58 -17.31
C PRO A 176 6.71 -8.33 -16.29
N ALA A 177 5.56 -7.77 -15.92
CA ALA A 177 4.59 -8.46 -15.09
C ALA A 177 3.67 -9.37 -15.93
N PRO A 178 2.98 -10.36 -15.31
CA PRO A 178 1.92 -11.10 -15.99
C PRO A 178 0.81 -10.17 -16.46
N THR A 179 0.12 -10.57 -17.50
CA THR A 179 -1.12 -9.90 -17.92
C THR A 179 -2.29 -10.35 -17.04
N GLY A 180 -3.28 -9.46 -16.83
CA GLY A 180 -4.48 -9.79 -16.05
C GLY A 180 -4.28 -9.72 -14.53
N ASN A 181 -4.97 -10.63 -13.83
CA ASN A 181 -4.95 -10.69 -12.37
C ASN A 181 -3.76 -11.50 -11.87
N PHE A 182 -3.03 -10.98 -10.92
CA PHE A 182 -1.92 -11.69 -10.27
C PHE A 182 -1.69 -11.18 -8.86
N LEU A 183 -0.95 -11.94 -8.08
CA LEU A 183 -0.43 -11.55 -6.78
C LEU A 183 1.08 -11.71 -6.79
N VAL A 184 1.80 -10.66 -6.41
CA VAL A 184 3.25 -10.73 -6.17
C VAL A 184 3.53 -10.70 -4.69
N GLU A 185 4.45 -11.54 -4.25
CA GLU A 185 4.93 -11.63 -2.87
C GLU A 185 6.45 -11.55 -2.81
N THR A 186 6.96 -10.91 -1.77
CA THR A 186 8.36 -10.98 -1.37
C THR A 186 8.48 -11.09 0.14
N LYS A 187 9.54 -11.73 0.60
CA LYS A 187 10.05 -11.61 1.97
C LYS A 187 11.32 -10.80 1.88
N MET A 188 11.40 -9.75 2.68
CA MET A 188 12.56 -8.88 2.68
C MET A 188 12.97 -8.42 4.08
N SER A 189 14.21 -8.01 4.22
CA SER A 189 14.73 -7.31 5.39
C SER A 189 15.35 -5.98 4.96
N LEU A 190 15.22 -4.98 5.82
CA LEU A 190 15.91 -3.70 5.68
C LEU A 190 16.56 -3.37 7.03
N ASN A 191 17.88 -3.27 7.06
CA ASN A 191 18.67 -3.13 8.27
C ASN A 191 18.59 -1.73 8.93
N LEU A 192 17.41 -1.14 8.89
CA LEU A 192 17.11 0.10 9.63
C LEU A 192 17.22 -0.16 11.13
N PRO A 193 17.88 0.72 11.88
CA PRO A 193 17.92 0.58 13.33
C PRO A 193 16.50 0.69 13.91
N PRO A 194 16.16 -0.15 14.92
CA PRO A 194 14.82 -0.11 15.52
C PRO A 194 14.60 1.17 16.35
N VAL A 195 15.68 1.84 16.70
CA VAL A 195 15.74 3.01 17.56
C VAL A 195 16.71 4.01 16.95
N SER A 196 16.31 4.81 16.04
CA SER A 196 17.03 6.05 15.73
C SER A 196 16.19 6.99 14.89
N CYS A 197 16.11 8.20 15.31
CA CYS A 197 15.77 9.31 14.44
C CYS A 197 17.00 9.63 13.59
N CYS A 198 16.95 10.06 12.42
CA CYS A 198 15.79 10.30 11.59
C CYS A 198 16.17 9.92 10.17
N HIS A 199 15.99 8.68 9.86
CA HIS A 199 16.27 8.16 8.52
C HIS A 199 14.99 8.20 7.67
N ASN A 200 14.30 9.35 7.71
CA ASN A 200 13.02 9.50 7.03
C ASN A 200 13.11 9.14 5.56
N PHE A 201 12.17 8.30 5.14
CA PHE A 201 12.00 7.83 3.77
C PHE A 201 13.10 6.89 3.24
N VAL A 202 14.02 6.42 4.09
CA VAL A 202 14.81 5.23 3.73
C VAL A 202 13.85 4.07 3.62
N GLN A 203 13.78 3.46 2.43
CA GLN A 203 12.77 2.47 2.13
C GLN A 203 13.21 1.50 1.05
N ALA A 204 12.63 0.30 1.09
CA ALA A 204 12.79 -0.72 0.06
C ALA A 204 11.53 -1.57 -0.06
N GLY A 205 11.31 -2.18 -1.23
CA GLY A 205 10.17 -3.04 -1.42
C GLY A 205 9.78 -3.31 -2.87
N LEU A 206 8.49 -3.65 -3.04
CA LEU A 206 7.86 -3.97 -4.31
C LEU A 206 7.34 -2.73 -5.02
N MET A 207 7.40 -2.75 -6.34
CA MET A 207 6.83 -1.73 -7.21
C MET A 207 6.13 -2.38 -8.41
N ILE A 208 4.97 -1.86 -8.78
CA ILE A 208 4.34 -2.16 -10.07
C ILE A 208 4.19 -0.83 -10.78
N GLN A 209 4.78 -0.71 -11.98
CA GLN A 209 4.89 0.55 -12.68
C GLN A 209 4.60 0.41 -14.17
N LYS A 210 4.08 1.46 -14.77
CA LYS A 210 4.07 1.68 -16.21
C LYS A 210 5.35 2.41 -16.64
N ASP A 211 5.70 3.43 -15.90
CA ASP A 211 6.88 4.31 -16.06
C ASP A 211 7.24 4.94 -14.70
N ASP A 212 8.18 5.87 -14.67
CA ASP A 212 8.68 6.49 -13.45
C ASP A 212 7.65 7.38 -12.73
N ASP A 213 6.66 7.90 -13.47
CA ASP A 213 5.63 8.80 -12.94
C ASP A 213 4.26 8.10 -12.76
N ASN A 214 4.17 6.81 -13.10
CA ASN A 214 2.94 6.02 -13.00
C ASN A 214 3.23 4.67 -12.35
N TYR A 215 2.99 4.59 -11.05
CA TYR A 215 3.26 3.38 -10.28
C TYR A 215 2.40 3.24 -9.02
N VAL A 216 2.40 2.04 -8.47
CA VAL A 216 2.12 1.75 -7.07
C VAL A 216 3.36 1.09 -6.46
N ARG A 217 3.72 1.46 -5.23
CA ARG A 217 4.84 0.85 -4.50
C ARG A 217 4.45 0.48 -3.09
N LEU A 218 4.86 -0.69 -2.65
CA LEU A 218 4.69 -1.19 -1.29
C LEU A 218 6.07 -1.34 -0.67
N THR A 219 6.36 -0.52 0.32
CA THR A 219 7.69 -0.44 0.90
C THR A 219 7.68 -0.63 2.41
N HIS A 220 8.73 -1.27 2.91
CA HIS A 220 9.17 -1.12 4.28
C HIS A 220 9.95 0.19 4.35
N VAL A 221 9.50 1.12 5.18
CA VAL A 221 10.01 2.49 5.24
C VAL A 221 10.31 2.92 6.66
N SER A 222 11.37 3.71 6.84
CA SER A 222 11.58 4.49 8.06
C SER A 222 10.81 5.80 7.97
N PHE A 223 10.05 6.10 9.00
CA PHE A 223 9.33 7.37 9.13
C PHE A 223 9.43 7.87 10.58
N TYR A 224 10.16 8.98 10.78
CA TYR A 224 10.63 9.42 12.10
C TYR A 224 11.41 8.31 12.84
N GLU A 225 10.92 7.88 13.99
CA GLU A 225 11.55 6.83 14.80
C GLU A 225 10.87 5.46 14.64
N THR A 226 10.09 5.29 13.56
CA THR A 226 9.26 4.11 13.38
C THR A 226 9.60 3.36 12.10
N ARG A 227 9.42 2.04 12.12
CA ARG A 227 9.32 1.20 10.93
C ARG A 227 7.87 1.12 10.53
N GLN A 228 7.57 1.45 9.28
CA GLN A 228 6.23 1.48 8.72
C GLN A 228 6.17 0.63 7.46
N ILE A 229 4.96 0.29 7.08
CA ILE A 229 4.63 -0.11 5.72
C ILE A 229 3.97 1.09 5.06
N ALA A 230 4.50 1.50 3.90
CA ALA A 230 3.91 2.53 3.06
C ALA A 230 3.41 1.90 1.75
N PHE A 231 2.17 2.19 1.42
CA PHE A 231 1.60 1.84 0.12
C PHE A 231 1.26 3.11 -0.63
N SER A 232 2.09 3.42 -1.61
CA SER A 232 2.06 4.69 -2.34
C SER A 232 1.54 4.50 -3.76
N LYS A 233 0.99 5.59 -4.30
CA LYS A 233 0.60 5.72 -5.71
C LYS A 233 1.10 7.04 -6.25
N GLU A 234 1.67 7.04 -7.44
CA GLU A 234 1.97 8.24 -8.21
C GLU A 234 1.29 8.20 -9.58
N VAL A 235 0.85 9.36 -10.05
CA VAL A 235 0.32 9.58 -11.39
C VAL A 235 1.07 10.74 -12.03
N SER A 236 1.29 10.70 -13.34
CA SER A 236 1.96 11.80 -14.04
C SER A 236 1.14 13.10 -13.98
N LEU A 237 1.84 14.24 -13.95
CA LEU A 237 1.24 15.58 -13.84
C LEU A 237 0.17 15.85 -14.92
N GLU A 238 0.33 15.29 -16.10
CA GLU A 238 -0.63 15.44 -17.21
C GLU A 238 -1.97 14.73 -17.00
N GLN A 239 -2.02 13.77 -16.06
CA GLN A 239 -3.22 13.00 -15.75
C GLN A 239 -4.09 13.65 -14.68
N VAL A 240 -3.62 14.72 -14.06
CA VAL A 240 -4.32 15.40 -12.96
C VAL A 240 -4.53 16.88 -13.28
N PRO A 241 -5.59 17.51 -12.75
CA PRO A 241 -5.75 18.95 -12.86
C PRO A 241 -4.58 19.71 -12.25
N VAL A 242 -4.26 20.88 -12.79
CA VAL A 242 -3.21 21.77 -12.23
C VAL A 242 -3.48 22.07 -10.76
N GLY A 243 -2.48 21.84 -9.91
CA GLY A 243 -2.58 22.00 -8.45
C GLY A 243 -3.15 20.79 -7.72
N ALA A 244 -3.50 19.72 -8.43
CA ALA A 244 -3.88 18.46 -7.78
C ALA A 244 -2.64 17.66 -7.34
N PRO A 245 -2.74 16.90 -6.23
CA PRO A 245 -1.65 16.03 -5.83
C PRO A 245 -1.44 14.90 -6.84
N ILE A 246 -0.19 14.68 -7.22
CA ILE A 246 0.22 13.57 -8.09
C ILE A 246 0.53 12.30 -7.30
N PHE A 247 0.77 12.43 -6.00
CA PHE A 247 1.20 11.37 -5.12
C PHE A 247 0.25 11.19 -3.94
N GLY A 248 0.04 9.95 -3.55
CA GLY A 248 -0.69 9.59 -2.34
C GLY A 248 -0.03 8.43 -1.62
N ASP A 249 -0.05 8.50 -0.30
CA ASP A 249 0.55 7.51 0.58
C ASP A 249 -0.45 7.02 1.61
N THR A 250 -0.40 5.73 1.93
CA THR A 250 -1.12 5.14 3.04
C THR A 250 -0.11 4.38 3.90
N TYR A 251 0.01 4.78 5.15
CA TYR A 251 0.86 4.11 6.12
C TYR A 251 0.05 3.15 6.97
N GLY A 252 0.66 2.03 7.31
CA GLY A 252 0.10 1.03 8.19
C GLY A 252 0.24 -0.38 7.63
N GLY A 253 0.26 -1.32 8.55
CA GLY A 253 0.46 -2.71 8.27
C GLY A 253 1.50 -3.32 9.20
N ALA A 254 1.62 -4.64 9.14
CA ALA A 254 2.62 -5.35 9.93
C ALA A 254 4.03 -4.98 9.44
N ALA A 255 4.87 -4.44 10.32
CA ALA A 255 6.25 -4.06 10.03
C ALA A 255 7.19 -4.57 11.12
N ASP A 256 8.37 -5.03 10.71
CA ASP A 256 9.49 -5.42 11.56
C ASP A 256 10.77 -5.29 10.72
N GLU A 257 11.94 -5.70 11.21
CA GLU A 257 13.17 -5.72 10.40
C GLU A 257 12.99 -6.60 9.16
N THR A 258 12.41 -7.77 9.35
CA THR A 258 11.98 -8.67 8.27
C THR A 258 10.48 -8.60 8.11
N VAL A 259 10.02 -8.49 6.88
CA VAL A 259 8.60 -8.38 6.55
C VAL A 259 8.28 -9.14 5.27
N TRP A 260 7.09 -9.74 5.24
CA TRP A 260 6.48 -10.28 4.02
C TRP A 260 5.54 -9.23 3.45
N MET A 261 5.60 -9.01 2.17
CA MET A 261 4.79 -8.03 1.46
C MET A 261 4.12 -8.64 0.24
N ARG A 262 2.87 -8.24 -0.02
CA ARG A 262 2.08 -8.65 -1.19
C ARG A 262 1.44 -7.46 -1.85
N ILE A 263 1.40 -7.47 -3.18
CA ILE A 263 0.50 -6.64 -3.98
C ILE A 263 -0.34 -7.57 -4.85
N ALA A 264 -1.66 -7.49 -4.69
CA ALA A 264 -2.62 -8.15 -5.57
C ALA A 264 -3.12 -7.16 -6.61
N ARG A 265 -3.01 -7.50 -7.90
CA ARG A 265 -3.60 -6.76 -9.01
C ARG A 265 -4.88 -7.45 -9.46
N ARG A 266 -5.99 -6.68 -9.51
CA ARG A 266 -7.27 -7.10 -10.08
C ARG A 266 -7.69 -6.15 -11.19
N VAL A 267 -8.12 -6.70 -12.30
CA VAL A 267 -8.75 -5.97 -13.39
C VAL A 267 -10.25 -6.21 -13.31
N GLN A 268 -11.02 -5.15 -13.12
CA GLN A 268 -12.48 -5.18 -13.01
C GLN A 268 -13.09 -4.24 -14.04
N GLY A 269 -13.54 -4.78 -15.15
CA GLY A 269 -13.96 -3.98 -16.28
C GLY A 269 -12.81 -3.14 -16.85
N SER A 270 -12.92 -1.82 -16.77
CA SER A 270 -11.88 -0.88 -17.20
C SER A 270 -10.97 -0.43 -16.05
N GLU A 271 -11.23 -0.83 -14.81
CA GLU A 271 -10.45 -0.42 -13.66
C GLU A 271 -9.41 -1.48 -13.27
N GLU A 272 -8.25 -1.00 -12.84
CA GLU A 272 -7.21 -1.81 -12.24
C GLU A 272 -7.12 -1.45 -10.77
N LEU A 273 -7.22 -2.46 -9.92
CA LEU A 273 -7.15 -2.36 -8.46
C LEU A 273 -5.86 -3.01 -7.97
N TYR A 274 -5.16 -2.32 -7.09
CA TYR A 274 -3.94 -2.79 -6.46
C TYR A 274 -4.14 -2.81 -4.96
N THR A 275 -4.15 -3.99 -4.35
CA THR A 275 -4.34 -4.17 -2.90
C THR A 275 -3.04 -4.61 -2.26
N ALA A 276 -2.62 -3.91 -1.21
CA ALA A 276 -1.40 -4.21 -0.48
C ALA A 276 -1.67 -4.93 0.82
N TYR A 277 -0.78 -5.86 1.14
CA TYR A 277 -0.75 -6.61 2.40
C TYR A 277 0.67 -6.69 2.94
N SER A 278 0.80 -6.74 4.27
CA SER A 278 2.05 -7.05 4.95
C SER A 278 1.85 -8.08 6.05
N SER A 279 2.93 -8.76 6.41
CA SER A 279 2.93 -9.78 7.46
C SER A 279 4.29 -9.81 8.16
N ARG A 280 4.32 -10.21 9.45
CA ARG A 280 5.55 -10.45 10.22
C ARG A 280 5.97 -11.91 10.25
N ASP A 281 5.08 -12.81 9.87
CA ASP A 281 5.26 -14.26 9.96
C ASP A 281 5.03 -15.01 8.64
N GLY A 282 4.56 -14.30 7.60
CA GLY A 282 4.16 -14.87 6.32
C GLY A 282 2.83 -15.63 6.36
N MET A 283 2.15 -15.67 7.50
CA MET A 283 0.90 -16.41 7.70
C MET A 283 -0.27 -15.49 8.00
N THR A 284 -0.08 -14.53 8.89
CA THR A 284 -1.12 -13.56 9.27
C THR A 284 -0.90 -12.26 8.49
N TRP A 285 -1.88 -11.90 7.66
CA TRP A 285 -1.76 -10.79 6.73
C TRP A 285 -2.64 -9.61 7.12
N THR A 286 -2.02 -8.44 7.19
CA THR A 286 -2.70 -7.16 7.40
C THR A 286 -2.86 -6.46 6.07
N ARG A 287 -4.09 -6.14 5.68
CA ARG A 287 -4.38 -5.30 4.52
C ARG A 287 -4.06 -3.85 4.84
N THR A 288 -3.29 -3.17 3.97
CA THR A 288 -2.99 -1.74 4.09
C THR A 288 -4.08 -0.91 3.44
N ALA A 289 -4.23 -1.02 2.13
CA ALA A 289 -5.23 -0.29 1.35
C ALA A 289 -5.36 -0.88 -0.07
N THR A 290 -6.32 -0.34 -0.82
CA THR A 290 -6.43 -0.59 -2.27
C THR A 290 -6.38 0.74 -3.02
N TRP A 291 -5.45 0.87 -3.97
CA TRP A 291 -5.40 1.93 -4.95
C TRP A 291 -6.04 1.50 -6.28
N THR A 292 -6.73 2.43 -6.92
CA THR A 292 -7.04 2.33 -8.36
C THR A 292 -5.96 3.04 -9.15
N HIS A 293 -5.43 2.41 -10.20
CA HIS A 293 -4.44 3.04 -11.09
C HIS A 293 -4.47 2.39 -12.46
N ALA A 294 -4.35 3.17 -13.53
CA ALA A 294 -4.31 2.67 -14.90
C ALA A 294 -2.87 2.45 -15.36
N LEU A 295 -2.24 1.35 -14.92
CA LEU A 295 -0.88 0.99 -15.34
C LEU A 295 -0.85 0.23 -16.67
N GLY A 296 -2.02 -0.23 -17.16
CA GLY A 296 -2.17 -0.86 -18.46
C GLY A 296 -1.96 -2.37 -18.45
N ALA A 297 -2.04 -2.97 -19.65
CA ALA A 297 -2.04 -4.42 -19.80
C ALA A 297 -0.68 -5.08 -19.54
N ALA A 298 0.41 -4.33 -19.65
CA ALA A 298 1.78 -4.85 -19.52
C ALA A 298 2.63 -3.97 -18.58
N PRO A 299 2.28 -3.91 -17.29
CA PRO A 299 3.09 -3.18 -16.33
C PRO A 299 4.43 -3.90 -16.10
N ARG A 300 5.33 -3.23 -15.40
CA ARG A 300 6.59 -3.81 -14.91
C ARG A 300 6.45 -4.12 -13.43
N LEU A 301 6.94 -5.28 -13.03
CA LEU A 301 7.10 -5.66 -11.64
C LEU A 301 8.53 -5.37 -11.22
N GLY A 302 8.73 -4.63 -10.13
CA GLY A 302 10.06 -4.17 -9.75
C GLY A 302 10.35 -4.23 -8.26
N LEU A 303 11.65 -4.10 -7.97
CA LEU A 303 12.22 -3.90 -6.64
C LEU A 303 12.95 -2.56 -6.60
N LEU A 304 12.85 -1.86 -5.46
CA LEU A 304 13.56 -0.61 -5.23
C LEU A 304 14.17 -0.56 -3.83
N SER A 305 15.23 0.27 -3.68
CA SER A 305 15.93 0.52 -2.41
C SER A 305 16.47 1.95 -2.45
N ILE A 306 15.84 2.87 -1.71
CA ILE A 306 15.95 4.32 -1.92
C ILE A 306 15.93 5.12 -0.60
N GLY A 307 16.07 6.44 -0.70
CA GLY A 307 15.75 7.43 0.34
C GLY A 307 16.88 7.71 1.34
N GLY A 308 18.04 7.11 1.18
CA GLY A 308 19.20 7.35 2.07
C GLY A 308 20.34 6.41 1.77
N GLU A 309 21.50 6.65 2.35
CA GLU A 309 22.71 5.83 2.18
C GLU A 309 23.04 5.06 3.46
N GLY A 310 23.78 3.96 3.28
CA GLY A 310 24.33 3.18 4.40
C GLY A 310 23.43 2.06 4.91
N PHE A 311 22.29 1.81 4.23
CA PHE A 311 21.40 0.70 4.56
C PHE A 311 21.39 -0.33 3.44
N VAL A 312 20.94 -1.53 3.78
CA VAL A 312 20.89 -2.67 2.88
C VAL A 312 19.53 -3.31 2.96
N ALA A 313 18.87 -3.44 1.83
CA ALA A 313 17.73 -4.32 1.66
C ALA A 313 18.18 -5.68 1.16
N THR A 314 17.62 -6.74 1.72
CA THR A 314 17.76 -8.11 1.21
C THR A 314 16.40 -8.68 0.88
N PHE A 315 16.28 -9.34 -0.25
CA PHE A 315 15.06 -9.98 -0.71
C PHE A 315 15.33 -11.48 -0.81
N ASP A 316 14.57 -12.29 -0.07
CA ASP A 316 14.71 -13.75 -0.10
C ASP A 316 14.21 -14.31 -1.44
N TYR A 317 13.13 -13.73 -1.95
CA TYR A 317 12.49 -14.14 -3.20
C TYR A 317 11.56 -13.05 -3.75
N VAL A 318 11.20 -13.20 -5.00
CA VAL A 318 9.99 -12.62 -5.60
C VAL A 318 9.17 -13.77 -6.14
N ARG A 319 7.99 -14.01 -5.59
CA ARG A 319 7.05 -15.03 -6.07
C ARG A 319 5.82 -14.37 -6.66
N VAL A 320 5.46 -14.83 -7.84
CA VAL A 320 4.27 -14.35 -8.53
C VAL A 320 3.28 -15.50 -8.68
N HIS A 321 2.03 -15.21 -8.37
CA HIS A 321 0.96 -16.21 -8.35
C HIS A 321 -0.22 -15.75 -9.20
N GLU A 322 -0.95 -16.69 -9.72
CA GLU A 322 -2.33 -16.41 -10.11
C GLU A 322 -3.08 -15.87 -8.89
N LEU A 323 -4.02 -14.98 -9.11
CA LEU A 323 -4.87 -14.51 -8.03
C LEU A 323 -6.03 -15.50 -7.88
N LYS A 324 -6.16 -16.07 -6.68
CA LYS A 324 -7.25 -16.98 -6.37
C LYS A 324 -8.59 -16.23 -6.35
N GLU A 325 -9.60 -16.79 -6.99
CA GLU A 325 -10.99 -16.25 -7.00
C GLU A 325 -11.73 -16.51 -5.69
#